data_d4e96f90bdabb0a2d507442348f37bda
#
_entry.id   d4e96f90bdabb0a2d507442348f37bda
#
_cell.length_a   1.000
_cell.length_b   1.000
_cell.length_c   1.000
_cell.angle_alpha   90.00
_cell.angle_beta   90.00
_cell.angle_gamma   90.00
#
_symmetry.space_group_name_H-M   'P 1'
#
loop_
_entity.id
_entity.type
_entity.pdbx_description
1 polymer ?
#
loop_
_entity_poly.entity_id
_entity_poly.type
_entity_poly.pdbx_seq_one_letter_code
_entity_poly.pdbx_strand_id
1 'polypeptide(L)'
;MGFPNSTKNCFHKKGHVSIISSQHEHAQHLQDKLRKEDLYECFIHRVTPFMALHQPIKEKDGYVFTALFKDEPVAMFGVADIENDLNINAGTVWMLGSRELYKCQLSLTKTSKQVVDWLMTEYDMLENIVPVKNKKTINWLKFLGFTVKNTPINVNNYDCFHFVRCHSLK
;
A
#
# COMPACT_ATOMS: atom_id res chain seq x y z
N MET A 1 0.78 -8.82 19.46
CA MET A 1 1.28 -9.87 18.53
C MET A 1 2.30 -9.19 17.65
N GLY A 2 3.60 -9.44 17.91
CA GLY A 2 4.67 -8.80 17.15
C GLY A 2 4.81 -9.42 15.76
N PHE A 3 4.93 -8.60 14.74
CA PHE A 3 5.48 -9.02 13.46
C PHE A 3 6.97 -9.31 13.70
N PRO A 4 7.49 -10.50 13.41
CA PRO A 4 8.86 -10.85 13.77
C PRO A 4 9.86 -10.14 12.86
N ASN A 5 10.92 -9.60 13.48
CA ASN A 5 12.15 -9.26 12.78
C ASN A 5 12.64 -10.45 11.95
N SER A 6 12.81 -10.18 10.67
CA SER A 6 13.58 -10.89 9.65
C SER A 6 13.98 -12.33 9.97
N THR A 7 13.36 -13.32 9.40
CA THR A 7 13.92 -14.54 8.79
C THR A 7 12.87 -15.60 8.42
N LYS A 8 11.57 -15.35 8.51
CA LYS A 8 10.56 -16.28 7.95
C LYS A 8 9.57 -15.53 7.06
N ASN A 9 9.48 -15.97 5.82
CA ASN A 9 8.82 -15.38 4.68
C ASN A 9 7.29 -15.19 4.76
N CYS A 10 6.65 -15.35 5.90
CA CYS A 10 5.19 -15.21 6.01
C CYS A 10 4.81 -14.39 7.25
N PHE A 11 4.30 -13.17 7.04
CA PHE A 11 3.87 -12.28 8.11
C PHE A 11 2.45 -12.56 8.58
N HIS A 12 1.59 -13.08 7.69
CA HIS A 12 0.20 -13.39 8.01
C HIS A 12 -0.33 -14.44 7.03
N LYS A 13 -1.07 -15.43 7.56
CA LYS A 13 -1.81 -16.40 6.75
C LYS A 13 -3.22 -16.54 7.29
N LYS A 14 -4.22 -16.27 6.43
CA LYS A 14 -5.64 -16.48 6.76
C LYS A 14 -6.36 -17.09 5.57
N GLY A 15 -6.73 -18.35 5.72
CA GLY A 15 -7.32 -19.12 4.62
C GLY A 15 -6.35 -19.25 3.45
N HIS A 16 -6.75 -18.77 2.28
CA HIS A 16 -5.94 -18.77 1.06
C HIS A 16 -5.13 -17.50 0.83
N VAL A 17 -5.15 -16.55 1.77
CA VAL A 17 -4.37 -15.30 1.67
C VAL A 17 -3.18 -15.37 2.62
N SER A 18 -2.00 -15.08 2.10
CA SER A 18 -0.78 -14.88 2.89
C SER A 18 -0.09 -13.58 2.52
N ILE A 19 0.57 -12.95 3.49
CA ILE A 19 1.39 -11.76 3.32
C ILE A 19 2.83 -12.14 3.58
N ILE A 20 3.69 -11.83 2.63
CA ILE A 20 5.12 -12.14 2.70
C ILE A 20 5.95 -10.91 2.31
N SER A 21 7.25 -10.93 2.60
CA SER A 21 8.18 -9.93 2.05
C SER A 21 8.20 -10.00 0.54
N SER A 22 8.22 -8.84 -0.11
CA SER A 22 8.27 -8.79 -1.57
C SER A 22 9.64 -9.20 -2.12
N GLN A 23 9.59 -9.81 -3.29
CA GLN A 23 10.75 -10.19 -4.11
C GLN A 23 10.55 -9.70 -5.54
N HIS A 24 11.62 -9.60 -6.33
CA HIS A 24 11.56 -9.13 -7.71
C HIS A 24 10.67 -10.01 -8.61
N GLU A 25 10.59 -11.30 -8.31
CA GLU A 25 9.72 -12.25 -9.02
C GLU A 25 8.23 -11.90 -8.84
N HIS A 26 7.84 -11.41 -7.65
CA HIS A 26 6.47 -10.95 -7.41
C HIS A 26 6.16 -9.68 -8.23
N ALA A 27 7.10 -8.74 -8.26
CA ALA A 27 6.98 -7.53 -9.07
C ALA A 27 6.88 -7.87 -10.57
N GLN A 28 7.72 -8.77 -11.07
CA GLN A 28 7.70 -9.24 -12.44
C GLN A 28 6.36 -9.93 -12.78
N HIS A 29 5.81 -10.73 -11.86
CA HIS A 29 4.50 -11.36 -12.06
C HIS A 29 3.36 -10.35 -12.19
N LEU A 30 3.41 -9.23 -11.44
CA LEU A 30 2.32 -8.26 -11.35
C LEU A 30 2.39 -7.13 -12.36
N GLN A 31 3.56 -6.74 -12.85
CA GLN A 31 3.76 -5.51 -13.63
C GLN A 31 2.87 -5.39 -14.87
N ASP A 32 2.57 -6.52 -15.53
CA ASP A 32 1.73 -6.56 -16.75
C ASP A 32 0.26 -6.90 -16.45
N LYS A 33 -0.10 -7.07 -15.18
CA LYS A 33 -1.42 -7.54 -14.73
C LYS A 33 -2.16 -6.53 -13.86
N LEU A 34 -1.61 -5.33 -13.67
CA LEU A 34 -2.21 -4.31 -12.80
C LEU A 34 -3.63 -3.95 -13.24
N ARG A 35 -4.47 -3.63 -12.26
CA ARG A 35 -5.81 -3.10 -12.49
C ARG A 35 -5.74 -1.75 -13.18
N LYS A 36 -6.82 -1.37 -13.87
CA LYS A 36 -6.90 -0.06 -14.56
C LYS A 36 -6.72 1.11 -13.60
N GLU A 37 -7.25 0.99 -12.39
CA GLU A 37 -7.15 1.99 -11.33
C GLU A 37 -5.69 2.20 -10.92
N ASP A 38 -4.93 1.10 -10.77
CA ASP A 38 -3.52 1.16 -10.37
C ASP A 38 -2.63 1.66 -11.52
N LEU A 39 -2.93 1.28 -12.76
CA LEU A 39 -2.26 1.85 -13.94
C LEU A 39 -2.51 3.36 -14.04
N TYR A 40 -3.72 3.81 -13.72
CA TYR A 40 -4.06 5.23 -13.69
C TYR A 40 -3.31 5.98 -12.58
N GLU A 41 -3.14 5.37 -11.40
CA GLU A 41 -2.32 5.95 -10.33
C GLU A 41 -0.84 6.04 -10.72
N CYS A 42 -0.26 4.98 -11.31
CA CYS A 42 1.09 5.04 -11.87
C CYS A 42 1.24 6.19 -12.88
N PHE A 43 0.24 6.38 -13.75
CA PHE A 43 0.26 7.46 -14.74
C PHE A 43 0.22 8.86 -14.09
N ILE A 44 -0.61 9.07 -13.07
CA ILE A 44 -0.66 10.33 -12.30
C ILE A 44 0.71 10.63 -11.67
N HIS A 45 1.37 9.62 -11.11
CA HIS A 45 2.69 9.75 -10.49
C HIS A 45 3.85 9.78 -11.50
N ARG A 46 3.58 9.64 -12.81
CA ARG A 46 4.59 9.59 -13.89
C ARG A 46 5.63 8.48 -13.70
N VAL A 47 5.20 7.35 -13.18
CA VAL A 47 6.03 6.16 -13.02
C VAL A 47 5.48 5.01 -13.87
N THR A 48 6.37 4.14 -14.34
CA THR A 48 5.93 2.91 -15.00
C THR A 48 5.55 1.85 -13.95
N PRO A 49 4.67 0.88 -14.26
CA PRO A 49 4.41 -0.26 -13.38
C PRO A 49 5.68 -0.98 -12.94
N PHE A 50 6.64 -1.14 -13.86
CA PHE A 50 7.95 -1.69 -13.55
C PHE A 50 8.65 -0.90 -12.43
N MET A 51 8.81 0.42 -12.59
CA MET A 51 9.45 1.27 -11.59
C MET A 51 8.72 1.21 -10.25
N ALA A 52 7.38 1.35 -10.27
CA ALA A 52 6.56 1.39 -9.05
C ALA A 52 6.65 0.11 -8.22
N LEU A 53 6.87 -1.06 -8.85
CA LEU A 53 6.95 -2.34 -8.16
C LEU A 53 8.38 -2.76 -7.80
N HIS A 54 9.38 -2.47 -8.67
CA HIS A 54 10.74 -2.94 -8.47
C HIS A 54 11.60 -1.99 -7.62
N GLN A 55 11.39 -0.67 -7.75
CA GLN A 55 12.19 0.33 -7.06
C GLN A 55 12.11 0.22 -5.54
N PRO A 56 10.92 0.07 -4.90
CA PRO A 56 10.83 -0.07 -3.46
C PRO A 56 11.57 -1.29 -2.90
N ILE A 57 11.60 -2.40 -3.66
CA ILE A 57 12.36 -3.60 -3.26
C ILE A 57 13.87 -3.33 -3.26
N LYS A 58 14.33 -2.57 -4.27
CA LYS A 58 15.74 -2.25 -4.46
C LYS A 58 16.25 -1.25 -3.41
N GLU A 59 15.46 -0.21 -3.15
CA GLU A 59 15.85 0.88 -2.25
C GLU A 59 15.85 0.44 -0.78
N LYS A 60 14.99 -0.53 -0.42
CA LYS A 60 14.81 -1.00 0.96
C LYS A 60 14.45 0.13 1.93
N ASP A 61 13.76 1.13 1.42
CA ASP A 61 13.28 2.27 2.15
C ASP A 61 11.87 1.95 2.68
N GLY A 62 11.75 1.72 3.98
CA GLY A 62 10.53 1.28 4.64
C GLY A 62 10.23 -0.23 4.48
N TYR A 63 8.97 -0.57 4.24
CA TYR A 63 8.50 -1.96 4.18
C TYR A 63 7.78 -2.27 2.87
N VAL A 64 8.09 -3.43 2.27
CA VAL A 64 7.47 -3.88 1.02
C VAL A 64 6.97 -5.31 1.15
N PHE A 65 5.66 -5.50 0.96
CA PHE A 65 4.97 -6.78 1.11
C PHE A 65 4.25 -7.20 -0.16
N THR A 66 4.10 -8.52 -0.31
CA THR A 66 3.25 -9.13 -1.34
C THR A 66 2.11 -9.89 -0.67
N ALA A 67 0.90 -9.63 -1.14
CA ALA A 67 -0.25 -10.48 -0.86
C ALA A 67 -0.30 -11.61 -1.89
N LEU A 68 -0.30 -12.84 -1.41
CA LEU A 68 -0.53 -14.04 -2.22
C LEU A 68 -1.97 -14.51 -2.00
N PHE A 69 -2.60 -14.98 -3.06
CA PHE A 69 -3.85 -15.72 -3.01
C PHE A 69 -3.64 -17.08 -3.67
N LYS A 70 -3.79 -18.17 -2.93
CA LYS A 70 -3.46 -19.54 -3.38
C LYS A 70 -2.03 -19.61 -3.95
N ASP A 71 -1.09 -19.02 -3.20
CA ASP A 71 0.34 -18.95 -3.49
C ASP A 71 0.73 -18.11 -4.73
N GLU A 72 -0.23 -17.43 -5.38
CA GLU A 72 0.02 -16.52 -6.51
C GLU A 72 0.00 -15.05 -6.08
N PRO A 73 0.95 -14.20 -6.53
CA PRO A 73 0.95 -12.78 -6.23
C PRO A 73 -0.28 -12.08 -6.79
N VAL A 74 -1.04 -11.39 -5.93
CA VAL A 74 -2.24 -10.64 -6.33
C VAL A 74 -2.12 -9.14 -6.08
N ALA A 75 -1.27 -8.72 -5.14
CA ALA A 75 -0.95 -7.33 -4.89
C ALA A 75 0.43 -7.20 -4.24
N MET A 76 1.06 -6.07 -4.48
CA MET A 76 2.19 -5.57 -3.70
C MET A 76 1.79 -4.26 -3.04
N PHE A 77 2.25 -4.05 -1.82
CA PHE A 77 1.96 -2.85 -1.03
C PHE A 77 3.09 -2.60 -0.03
N GLY A 78 3.13 -1.40 0.48
CA GLY A 78 4.18 -1.06 1.42
C GLY A 78 4.09 0.36 1.91
N VAL A 79 5.17 0.80 2.52
CA VAL A 79 5.41 2.15 2.98
C VAL A 79 6.84 2.54 2.60
N ALA A 80 7.01 3.73 2.07
CA ALA A 80 8.30 4.37 1.87
C ALA A 80 8.49 5.47 2.92
N ASP A 81 9.67 5.56 3.50
CA ASP A 81 9.99 6.55 4.54
C ASP A 81 9.94 7.97 3.96
N ILE A 82 9.45 8.92 4.73
CA ILE A 82 9.44 10.33 4.38
C ILE A 82 10.50 11.04 5.20
N GLU A 83 11.56 11.53 4.55
CA GLU A 83 12.49 12.45 5.19
C GLU A 83 11.79 13.76 5.50
N ASN A 84 11.86 14.23 6.75
CA ASN A 84 11.23 15.47 7.17
C ASN A 84 12.00 16.13 8.33
N ASP A 85 11.88 17.46 8.42
CA ASP A 85 12.56 18.27 9.46
C ASP A 85 11.85 18.22 10.82
N LEU A 86 10.69 17.57 10.92
CA LEU A 86 9.88 17.53 12.14
C LEU A 86 10.30 16.44 13.11
N ASN A 87 11.26 15.61 12.75
CA ASN A 87 11.76 14.46 13.53
C ASN A 87 10.64 13.49 13.96
N ILE A 88 9.69 13.25 13.05
CA ILE A 88 8.62 12.27 13.19
C ILE A 88 8.83 11.13 12.19
N ASN A 89 8.47 9.91 12.59
CA ASN A 89 8.48 8.78 11.66
C ASN A 89 7.26 8.87 10.75
N ALA A 90 7.45 9.35 9.52
CA ALA A 90 6.39 9.49 8.54
C ALA A 90 6.63 8.56 7.35
N GLY A 91 5.56 8.04 6.75
CA GLY A 91 5.65 7.13 5.61
C GLY A 91 4.55 7.32 4.58
N THR A 92 4.94 7.18 3.31
CA THR A 92 4.01 7.15 2.17
C THR A 92 3.55 5.71 1.93
N VAL A 93 2.28 5.43 2.20
CA VAL A 93 1.70 4.09 1.96
C VAL A 93 1.24 3.95 0.53
N TRP A 94 1.43 2.77 -0.07
CA TRP A 94 1.03 2.49 -1.43
C TRP A 94 0.56 1.05 -1.59
N MET A 95 -0.25 0.78 -2.63
CA MET A 95 -0.65 -0.57 -3.03
C MET A 95 -0.97 -0.63 -4.51
N LEU A 96 -0.43 -1.63 -5.20
CA LEU A 96 -0.72 -1.97 -6.59
C LEU A 96 -1.13 -3.44 -6.68
N GLY A 97 -2.19 -3.75 -7.41
CA GLY A 97 -2.70 -5.12 -7.49
C GLY A 97 -3.24 -5.51 -8.85
N SER A 98 -3.35 -6.82 -9.06
CA SER A 98 -3.97 -7.42 -10.22
C SER A 98 -5.49 -7.54 -10.03
N ARG A 99 -6.20 -7.92 -11.12
CA ARG A 99 -7.64 -8.20 -11.04
C ARG A 99 -7.98 -9.41 -10.17
N GLU A 100 -7.03 -10.32 -9.95
CA GLU A 100 -7.19 -11.49 -9.08
C GLU A 100 -7.44 -11.11 -7.62
N LEU A 101 -7.03 -9.90 -7.22
CA LEU A 101 -7.30 -9.32 -5.91
C LEU A 101 -8.80 -9.31 -5.56
N TYR A 102 -9.69 -9.15 -6.56
CA TYR A 102 -11.14 -9.19 -6.33
C TYR A 102 -11.64 -10.55 -5.83
N LYS A 103 -10.93 -11.65 -6.14
CA LYS A 103 -11.29 -13.01 -5.68
C LYS A 103 -11.05 -13.21 -4.17
N CYS A 104 -10.18 -12.41 -3.57
CA CYS A 104 -9.82 -12.50 -2.14
C CYS A 104 -10.14 -11.21 -1.37
N GLN A 105 -10.94 -10.32 -1.93
CA GLN A 105 -11.20 -8.97 -1.42
C GLN A 105 -11.58 -8.93 0.07
N LEU A 106 -12.47 -9.79 0.54
CA LEU A 106 -12.93 -9.80 1.94
C LEU A 106 -11.80 -10.18 2.90
N SER A 107 -11.00 -11.19 2.56
CA SER A 107 -9.86 -11.61 3.38
C SER A 107 -8.79 -10.54 3.39
N LEU A 108 -8.49 -9.98 2.22
CA LEU A 108 -7.48 -8.93 2.08
C LEU A 108 -7.88 -7.66 2.84
N THR A 109 -9.15 -7.25 2.80
CA THR A 109 -9.65 -6.07 3.53
C THR A 109 -9.40 -6.20 5.04
N LYS A 110 -9.69 -7.38 5.62
CA LYS A 110 -9.41 -7.63 7.05
C LYS A 110 -7.91 -7.64 7.36
N THR A 111 -7.13 -8.27 6.50
CA THR A 111 -5.67 -8.34 6.65
C THR A 111 -5.03 -6.96 6.48
N SER A 112 -5.50 -6.15 5.52
CA SER A 112 -5.01 -4.77 5.31
C SER A 112 -5.17 -3.91 6.55
N LYS A 113 -6.29 -4.03 7.26
CA LYS A 113 -6.47 -3.28 8.52
C LYS A 113 -5.42 -3.68 9.55
N GLN A 114 -5.13 -4.96 9.71
CA GLN A 114 -4.11 -5.43 10.65
C GLN A 114 -2.70 -4.94 10.26
N VAL A 115 -2.39 -4.92 8.94
CA VAL A 115 -1.11 -4.38 8.46
C VAL A 115 -1.00 -2.89 8.74
N VAL A 116 -2.04 -2.10 8.43
CA VAL A 116 -2.02 -0.66 8.68
C VAL A 116 -1.97 -0.36 10.19
N ASP A 117 -2.68 -1.12 11.02
CA ASP A 117 -2.62 -0.96 12.47
C ASP A 117 -1.21 -1.28 13.02
N TRP A 118 -0.53 -2.28 12.43
CA TRP A 118 0.86 -2.55 12.75
C TRP A 118 1.80 -1.46 12.25
N LEU A 119 1.66 -0.98 11.01
CA LEU A 119 2.46 0.14 10.51
C LEU A 119 2.34 1.37 11.40
N MET A 120 1.17 1.62 11.98
CA MET A 120 0.97 2.69 12.96
C MET A 120 1.70 2.44 14.30
N THR A 121 2.30 1.29 14.54
CA THR A 121 3.23 1.11 15.69
C THR A 121 4.67 1.51 15.35
N GLU A 122 5.00 1.55 14.07
CA GLU A 122 6.33 1.89 13.55
C GLU A 122 6.40 3.36 13.08
N TYR A 123 5.26 3.94 12.64
CA TYR A 123 5.15 5.28 12.09
C TYR A 123 4.21 6.16 12.90
N ASP A 124 4.59 7.41 13.11
CA ASP A 124 3.74 8.44 13.71
C ASP A 124 2.66 8.92 12.74
N MET A 125 2.98 8.91 11.44
CA MET A 125 2.11 9.35 10.37
C MET A 125 2.27 8.48 9.12
N LEU A 126 1.13 8.08 8.55
CA LEU A 126 1.05 7.45 7.24
C LEU A 126 0.20 8.31 6.33
N GLU A 127 0.68 8.59 5.12
CA GLU A 127 -0.04 9.42 4.17
C GLU A 127 0.12 8.96 2.72
N ASN A 128 -0.71 9.47 1.84
CA ASN A 128 -0.54 9.52 0.38
C ASN A 128 -1.70 10.31 -0.23
N ILE A 129 -1.81 10.28 -1.56
CA ILE A 129 -2.91 10.85 -2.33
C ILE A 129 -3.72 9.76 -3.01
N VAL A 130 -4.98 10.08 -3.30
CA VAL A 130 -5.89 9.18 -4.04
C VAL A 130 -6.69 10.00 -5.06
N PRO A 131 -6.83 9.54 -6.33
CA PRO A 131 -7.62 10.25 -7.32
C PRO A 131 -9.07 10.43 -6.84
N VAL A 132 -9.63 11.64 -6.99
CA VAL A 132 -11.02 11.97 -6.56
C VAL A 132 -12.05 11.01 -7.15
N LYS A 133 -11.79 10.47 -8.33
CA LYS A 133 -12.67 9.53 -9.03
C LYS A 133 -12.62 8.10 -8.46
N ASN A 134 -11.58 7.74 -7.70
CA ASN A 134 -11.40 6.38 -7.16
C ASN A 134 -12.20 6.16 -5.86
N LYS A 135 -13.53 6.19 -5.98
CA LYS A 135 -14.46 6.08 -4.84
C LYS A 135 -14.29 4.78 -4.04
N LYS A 136 -13.93 3.68 -4.71
CA LYS A 136 -13.72 2.38 -4.04
C LYS A 136 -12.53 2.45 -3.09
N THR A 137 -11.38 2.95 -3.56
CA THR A 137 -10.18 3.13 -2.75
C THR A 137 -10.43 4.14 -1.62
N ILE A 138 -11.13 5.26 -1.89
CA ILE A 138 -11.48 6.25 -0.85
C ILE A 138 -12.28 5.60 0.30
N ASN A 139 -13.30 4.80 -0.01
CA ASN A 139 -14.09 4.10 1.01
C ASN A 139 -13.26 3.07 1.77
N TRP A 140 -12.38 2.36 1.09
CA TRP A 140 -11.46 1.40 1.70
C TRP A 140 -10.46 2.09 2.64
N LEU A 141 -9.84 3.21 2.23
CA LEU A 141 -8.96 4.02 3.08
C LEU A 141 -9.66 4.50 4.36
N LYS A 142 -10.92 4.96 4.26
CA LYS A 142 -11.72 5.33 5.43
C LYS A 142 -11.95 4.14 6.36
N PHE A 143 -12.24 2.96 5.81
CA PHE A 143 -12.35 1.72 6.59
C PHE A 143 -11.04 1.35 7.31
N LEU A 144 -9.89 1.62 6.69
CA LEU A 144 -8.56 1.41 7.28
C LEU A 144 -8.20 2.45 8.35
N GLY A 145 -9.04 3.45 8.57
CA GLY A 145 -8.86 4.49 9.59
C GLY A 145 -8.11 5.73 9.09
N PHE A 146 -7.94 5.89 7.79
CA PHE A 146 -7.40 7.12 7.22
C PHE A 146 -8.45 8.24 7.17
N THR A 147 -8.03 9.46 7.48
CA THR A 147 -8.78 10.68 7.20
C THR A 147 -8.50 11.12 5.77
N VAL A 148 -9.53 11.18 4.94
CA VAL A 148 -9.43 11.68 3.56
C VAL A 148 -9.87 13.13 3.53
N LYS A 149 -8.99 14.04 3.10
CA LYS A 149 -9.28 15.48 2.97
C LYS A 149 -10.37 15.70 1.91
N ASN A 150 -11.27 16.64 2.15
CA ASN A 150 -12.35 16.95 1.21
C ASN A 150 -11.96 17.98 0.14
N THR A 151 -10.84 18.69 0.32
CA THR A 151 -10.34 19.68 -0.63
C THR A 151 -9.39 18.98 -1.60
N PRO A 152 -9.70 18.97 -2.90
CA PRO A 152 -8.79 18.40 -3.90
C PRO A 152 -7.49 19.20 -4.00
N ILE A 153 -6.41 18.51 -4.28
CA ILE A 153 -5.13 19.08 -4.69
C ILE A 153 -4.84 18.66 -6.13
N ASN A 154 -4.19 19.53 -6.90
CA ASN A 154 -3.82 19.19 -8.27
C ASN A 154 -2.46 18.51 -8.29
N VAL A 155 -2.40 17.30 -8.82
CA VAL A 155 -1.18 16.52 -8.99
C VAL A 155 -1.03 16.16 -10.45
N ASN A 156 -0.05 16.72 -11.14
CA ASN A 156 0.22 16.49 -12.57
C ASN A 156 -1.03 16.67 -13.47
N ASN A 157 -1.86 17.69 -13.20
CA ASN A 157 -3.14 17.99 -13.85
C ASN A 157 -4.30 17.03 -13.48
N TYR A 158 -4.20 16.29 -12.39
CA TYR A 158 -5.26 15.41 -11.88
C TYR A 158 -5.67 15.84 -10.48
N ASP A 159 -6.97 15.86 -10.23
CA ASP A 159 -7.51 16.16 -8.90
C ASP A 159 -7.42 14.92 -8.01
N CYS A 160 -6.72 15.08 -6.91
CA CYS A 160 -6.51 14.03 -5.91
C CYS A 160 -6.92 14.54 -4.52
N PHE A 161 -7.35 13.64 -3.66
CA PHE A 161 -7.46 13.91 -2.23
C PHE A 161 -6.21 13.41 -1.51
N HIS A 162 -5.71 14.23 -0.61
CA HIS A 162 -4.73 13.79 0.38
C HIS A 162 -5.44 12.96 1.44
N PHE A 163 -4.85 11.84 1.84
CA PHE A 163 -5.30 11.05 2.98
C PHE A 163 -4.16 10.82 3.97
N VAL A 164 -4.50 10.78 5.23
CA VAL A 164 -3.52 10.68 6.31
C VAL A 164 -4.09 9.89 7.48
N ARG A 165 -3.23 9.12 8.16
CA ARG A 165 -3.51 8.52 9.44
C ARG A 165 -2.35 8.85 10.39
N CYS A 166 -2.66 9.47 11.53
CA CYS A 166 -1.69 9.84 12.57
C CYS A 166 -2.06 9.16 13.88
N HIS A 167 -1.09 9.01 14.77
CA HIS A 167 -1.41 8.76 16.16
C HIS A 167 -2.25 9.93 16.70
N SER A 168 -3.32 9.62 17.45
CA SER A 168 -3.98 10.64 18.23
C SER A 168 -2.96 11.20 19.19
N LEU A 169 -2.68 12.50 19.09
CA LEU A 169 -1.91 13.19 20.10
C LEU A 169 -2.61 12.95 21.44
N LYS A 170 -1.91 12.27 22.35
CA LYS A 170 -2.39 12.07 23.71
C LYS A 170 -2.34 13.38 24.47
#